data_68a92dcfcc728b3fa57133ee98042456
#
_entry.id   68a92dcfcc728b3fa57133ee98042456
#
_cell.length_a   1.000
_cell.length_b   1.000
_cell.length_c   1.000
_cell.angle_alpha   90.00
_cell.angle_beta   90.00
_cell.angle_gamma   90.00
#
_symmetry.space_group_name_H-M   'P 1'
#
loop_
_entity.id
_entity.type
_entity.pdbx_description
1 polymer ?
#
loop_
_entity_poly.entity_id
_entity_poly.type
_entity_poly.pdbx_seq_one_letter_code
_entity_poly.pdbx_strand_id
1 'polypeptide(L)'
;MDSDNLNYSDKKSRRDFLSYLIGIGVLGWLGGILYPLYSYLKPPKAPEVDIKNISLGKADALPVNSGKIFKMGNKPGILIKTESGELKAFSAVCTHLDCTVQYKPDEKLIWCACHNGRYDLNGKNISGPPPRPLTPFNLTITNGEIFVSK
;
A
#
# COMPACT_ATOMS: atom_id res chain seq x y z
N MET A 1 37.63 45.91 56.28
CA MET A 1 37.74 45.06 55.06
C MET A 1 36.42 44.37 54.97
N ASP A 2 35.56 44.97 54.18
CA ASP A 2 34.13 44.66 54.07
C ASP A 2 33.92 43.50 53.15
N SER A 3 33.22 42.54 53.67
CA SER A 3 32.70 41.41 52.87
C SER A 3 31.19 41.63 52.59
N ASP A 4 30.91 42.46 51.62
CA ASP A 4 29.56 42.66 51.15
C ASP A 4 29.13 41.40 50.36
N ASN A 5 28.57 40.48 51.12
CA ASN A 5 27.87 39.33 50.60
C ASN A 5 26.48 39.80 50.16
N LEU A 6 26.43 40.34 48.93
CA LEU A 6 25.19 40.73 48.27
C LEU A 6 24.41 39.43 48.00
N ASN A 7 23.53 39.12 48.92
CA ASN A 7 22.48 38.15 48.76
C ASN A 7 21.48 38.70 47.71
N TYR A 8 21.80 38.49 46.45
CA TYR A 8 20.87 38.76 45.35
C TYR A 8 19.74 37.69 45.41
N SER A 9 18.80 37.98 46.24
CA SER A 9 17.51 37.26 46.25
C SER A 9 16.84 37.50 44.91
N ASP A 10 16.93 36.50 44.06
CA ASP A 10 16.29 36.47 42.76
C ASP A 10 14.77 36.50 42.92
N LYS A 11 14.22 37.71 43.12
CA LYS A 11 12.78 37.94 43.09
C LYS A 11 12.31 37.68 41.67
N LYS A 12 11.89 36.43 41.36
CA LYS A 12 11.14 36.11 40.16
C LYS A 12 10.09 37.19 39.94
N SER A 13 10.30 38.04 38.94
CA SER A 13 9.42 39.16 38.64
C SER A 13 8.05 38.63 38.19
N ARG A 14 6.97 39.33 38.50
CA ARG A 14 5.64 39.05 37.96
C ARG A 14 5.66 38.93 36.43
N ARG A 15 6.55 39.64 35.80
CA ARG A 15 6.79 39.60 34.35
C ARG A 15 7.32 38.22 33.89
N ASP A 16 8.24 37.64 34.65
CA ASP A 16 8.80 36.32 34.32
C ASP A 16 7.72 35.24 34.47
N PHE A 17 6.91 35.30 35.51
CA PHE A 17 5.79 34.39 35.70
C PHE A 17 4.77 34.48 34.56
N LEU A 18 4.41 35.69 34.13
CA LEU A 18 3.51 35.87 32.97
C LEU A 18 4.12 35.36 31.66
N SER A 19 5.43 35.58 31.46
CA SER A 19 6.15 35.07 30.28
C SER A 19 6.13 33.54 30.24
N TYR A 20 6.30 32.85 31.37
CA TYR A 20 6.18 31.41 31.46
C TYR A 20 4.77 30.91 31.14
N LEU A 21 3.73 31.59 31.69
CA LEU A 21 2.34 31.22 31.40
C LEU A 21 2.01 31.39 29.90
N ILE A 22 2.45 32.49 29.30
CA ILE A 22 2.26 32.73 27.87
C ILE A 22 3.01 31.66 27.06
N GLY A 23 4.25 31.33 27.42
CA GLY A 23 5.05 30.29 26.74
C GLY A 23 4.36 28.94 26.80
N ILE A 24 3.87 28.51 27.96
CA ILE A 24 3.12 27.26 28.11
C ILE A 24 1.82 27.29 27.29
N GLY A 25 1.10 28.41 27.33
CA GLY A 25 -0.13 28.60 26.56
C GLY A 25 0.10 28.48 25.04
N VAL A 26 1.14 29.12 24.53
CA VAL A 26 1.52 29.03 23.11
C VAL A 26 1.93 27.61 22.71
N LEU A 27 2.73 26.94 23.56
CA LEU A 27 3.13 25.56 23.31
C LEU A 27 1.93 24.60 23.31
N GLY A 28 1.01 24.78 24.27
CA GLY A 28 -0.23 23.99 24.32
C GLY A 28 -1.11 24.23 23.09
N TRP A 29 -1.24 25.46 22.67
CA TRP A 29 -2.00 25.84 21.47
C TRP A 29 -1.38 25.26 20.19
N LEU A 30 -0.07 25.38 20.03
CA LEU A 30 0.67 24.77 18.91
C LEU A 30 0.53 23.25 18.91
N GLY A 31 0.64 22.59 20.06
CA GLY A 31 0.43 21.15 20.20
C GLY A 31 -0.99 20.74 19.82
N GLY A 32 -1.99 21.52 20.22
CA GLY A 32 -3.39 21.31 19.86
C GLY A 32 -3.69 21.40 18.37
N ILE A 33 -2.92 22.21 17.62
CA ILE A 33 -3.06 22.33 16.17
C ILE A 33 -2.20 21.27 15.43
N LEU A 34 -0.96 21.10 15.86
CA LEU A 34 -0.02 20.23 15.15
C LEU A 34 -0.31 18.75 15.36
N TYR A 35 -0.84 18.36 16.53
CA TYR A 35 -1.16 16.96 16.80
C TYR A 35 -2.25 16.38 15.88
N PRO A 36 -3.43 17.01 15.74
CA PRO A 36 -4.45 16.50 14.82
C PRO A 36 -3.99 16.55 13.36
N LEU A 37 -3.24 17.58 12.96
CA LEU A 37 -2.66 17.66 11.61
C LEU A 37 -1.70 16.50 11.36
N TYR A 38 -0.79 16.21 12.29
CA TYR A 38 0.10 15.05 12.20
C TYR A 38 -0.67 13.73 12.16
N SER A 39 -1.69 13.57 13.01
CA SER A 39 -2.52 12.37 13.05
C SER A 39 -3.30 12.15 11.75
N TYR A 40 -3.75 13.23 11.13
CA TYR A 40 -4.44 13.18 9.84
C TYR A 40 -3.50 12.78 8.69
N LEU A 41 -2.27 13.31 8.69
CA LEU A 41 -1.26 13.00 7.67
C LEU A 41 -0.64 11.61 7.84
N LYS A 42 -0.76 11.00 9.03
CA LYS A 42 -0.25 9.66 9.26
C LYS A 42 -1.15 8.62 8.60
N PRO A 43 -0.65 7.86 7.60
CA PRO A 43 -1.47 6.85 6.94
C PRO A 43 -1.94 5.81 7.97
N PRO A 44 -3.23 5.41 7.91
CA PRO A 44 -3.73 4.35 8.78
C PRO A 44 -2.95 3.08 8.51
N LYS A 45 -2.51 2.40 9.56
CA LYS A 45 -1.94 1.06 9.45
C LYS A 45 -3.08 0.11 9.07
N ALA A 46 -3.24 -0.15 7.77
CA ALA A 46 -4.14 -1.22 7.34
C ALA A 46 -3.61 -2.54 7.93
N PRO A 47 -4.44 -3.34 8.61
CA PRO A 47 -4.02 -4.66 9.06
C PRO A 47 -3.56 -5.46 7.83
N GLU A 48 -2.32 -5.92 7.85
CA GLU A 48 -1.85 -6.88 6.85
C GLU A 48 -2.58 -8.19 7.11
N VAL A 49 -3.62 -8.45 6.33
CA VAL A 49 -4.28 -9.74 6.33
C VAL A 49 -3.37 -10.69 5.56
N ASP A 50 -2.56 -11.46 6.29
CA ASP A 50 -1.72 -12.52 5.70
C ASP A 50 -2.61 -13.70 5.30
N ILE A 51 -3.19 -13.60 4.11
CA ILE A 51 -3.99 -14.68 3.54
C ILE A 51 -3.02 -15.62 2.83
N LYS A 52 -2.79 -16.77 3.44
CA LYS A 52 -1.89 -17.79 2.90
C LYS A 52 -2.46 -18.45 1.64
N ASN A 53 -3.76 -18.73 1.60
CA ASN A 53 -4.43 -19.40 0.49
C ASN A 53 -5.83 -18.83 0.26
N ILE A 54 -6.22 -18.62 -1.00
CA ILE A 54 -7.57 -18.20 -1.39
C ILE A 54 -8.11 -19.19 -2.40
N SER A 55 -9.34 -19.69 -2.19
CA SER A 55 -10.10 -20.39 -3.23
C SER A 55 -10.74 -19.39 -4.18
N LEU A 56 -10.52 -19.55 -5.47
CA LEU A 56 -11.12 -18.74 -6.53
C LEU A 56 -12.30 -19.41 -7.23
N GLY A 57 -12.68 -20.60 -6.75
CA GLY A 57 -13.78 -21.41 -7.27
C GLY A 57 -13.31 -22.43 -8.31
N LYS A 58 -14.26 -22.99 -9.04
CA LYS A 58 -14.00 -24.08 -9.99
C LYS A 58 -13.21 -23.58 -11.22
N ALA A 59 -12.24 -24.39 -11.66
CA ALA A 59 -11.42 -24.11 -12.83
C ALA A 59 -12.24 -24.04 -14.14
N ASP A 60 -13.36 -24.78 -14.19
CA ASP A 60 -14.25 -24.80 -15.35
C ASP A 60 -15.15 -23.57 -15.43
N ALA A 61 -15.35 -22.87 -14.31
CA ALA A 61 -16.17 -21.66 -14.29
C ALA A 61 -15.49 -20.47 -14.98
N LEU A 62 -14.18 -20.52 -15.19
CA LEU A 62 -13.43 -19.47 -15.89
C LEU A 62 -13.33 -19.83 -17.39
N PRO A 63 -13.91 -19.03 -18.31
CA PRO A 63 -13.80 -19.26 -19.75
C PRO A 63 -12.33 -19.23 -20.20
N VAL A 64 -12.03 -19.95 -21.26
CA VAL A 64 -10.71 -19.83 -21.92
C VAL A 64 -10.52 -18.44 -22.50
N ASN A 65 -9.29 -18.01 -22.63
CA ASN A 65 -8.90 -16.66 -23.07
C ASN A 65 -9.57 -15.55 -22.26
N SER A 66 -9.62 -15.70 -20.93
CA SER A 66 -10.24 -14.74 -20.03
C SER A 66 -9.36 -14.45 -18.81
N GLY A 67 -9.63 -13.31 -18.17
CA GLY A 67 -8.97 -12.90 -16.94
C GLY A 67 -9.96 -12.47 -15.89
N LYS A 68 -9.71 -12.80 -14.62
CA LYS A 68 -10.51 -12.43 -13.47
C LYS A 68 -9.65 -11.77 -12.42
N ILE A 69 -10.05 -10.58 -11.96
CA ILE A 69 -9.43 -9.92 -10.82
C ILE A 69 -10.00 -10.51 -9.53
N PHE A 70 -9.12 -10.80 -8.59
CA PHE A 70 -9.48 -11.24 -7.24
C PHE A 70 -8.71 -10.45 -6.18
N LYS A 71 -9.07 -10.58 -4.92
CA LYS A 71 -8.44 -9.87 -3.82
C LYS A 71 -7.56 -10.84 -3.03
N MET A 72 -6.25 -10.57 -2.96
CA MET A 72 -5.29 -11.29 -2.13
C MET A 72 -4.89 -10.40 -0.93
N GLY A 73 -5.56 -10.60 0.20
CA GLY A 73 -5.42 -9.67 1.33
C GLY A 73 -5.88 -8.26 0.95
N ASN A 74 -4.96 -7.30 1.04
CA ASN A 74 -5.23 -5.90 0.68
C ASN A 74 -4.82 -5.54 -0.76
N LYS A 75 -4.30 -6.49 -1.53
CA LYS A 75 -3.80 -6.25 -2.90
C LYS A 75 -4.63 -7.00 -3.93
N PRO A 76 -4.82 -6.43 -5.13
CA PRO A 76 -5.48 -7.14 -6.22
C PRO A 76 -4.54 -8.20 -6.80
N GLY A 77 -5.12 -9.35 -7.15
CA GLY A 77 -4.52 -10.39 -7.97
C GLY A 77 -5.28 -10.56 -9.28
N ILE A 78 -4.64 -11.10 -10.29
CA ILE A 78 -5.25 -11.47 -11.57
C ILE A 78 -5.04 -12.95 -11.82
N LEU A 79 -6.12 -13.65 -12.14
CA LEU A 79 -6.14 -15.03 -12.63
C LEU A 79 -6.47 -15.01 -14.10
N ILE A 80 -5.66 -15.66 -14.90
CA ILE A 80 -5.82 -15.73 -16.36
C ILE A 80 -5.92 -17.18 -16.76
N LYS A 81 -6.91 -17.50 -17.58
CA LYS A 81 -6.99 -18.76 -18.31
C LYS A 81 -6.64 -18.48 -19.76
N THR A 82 -5.50 -18.97 -20.20
CA THR A 82 -5.01 -18.76 -21.57
C THR A 82 -5.90 -19.45 -22.58
N GLU A 83 -5.69 -19.18 -23.85
CA GLU A 83 -6.39 -19.87 -24.96
C GLU A 83 -6.09 -21.39 -24.98
N SER A 84 -4.88 -21.79 -24.54
CA SER A 84 -4.52 -23.19 -24.36
C SER A 84 -5.13 -23.86 -23.14
N GLY A 85 -5.89 -23.12 -22.30
CA GLY A 85 -6.46 -23.60 -21.06
C GLY A 85 -5.53 -23.55 -19.84
N GLU A 86 -4.28 -23.09 -20.01
CA GLU A 86 -3.34 -22.94 -18.90
C GLU A 86 -3.79 -21.83 -17.97
N LEU A 87 -3.70 -22.07 -16.66
CA LEU A 87 -4.03 -21.10 -15.62
C LEU A 87 -2.76 -20.41 -15.11
N LYS A 88 -2.79 -19.09 -15.06
CA LYS A 88 -1.71 -18.24 -14.51
C LYS A 88 -2.26 -17.21 -13.54
N ALA A 89 -1.56 -16.98 -12.46
CA ALA A 89 -1.94 -15.98 -11.48
C ALA A 89 -0.76 -15.06 -11.14
N PHE A 90 -1.05 -13.76 -11.06
CA PHE A 90 -0.08 -12.73 -10.75
C PHE A 90 -0.67 -11.70 -9.80
N SER A 91 0.19 -10.96 -9.14
CA SER A 91 -0.22 -9.68 -8.55
C SER A 91 -0.74 -8.76 -9.65
N ALA A 92 -1.94 -8.23 -9.48
CA ALA A 92 -2.52 -7.28 -10.44
C ALA A 92 -2.05 -5.83 -10.20
N VAL A 93 -0.98 -5.65 -9.45
CA VAL A 93 -0.39 -4.33 -9.14
C VAL A 93 0.69 -4.03 -10.16
N CYS A 94 0.48 -3.00 -10.98
CA CYS A 94 1.45 -2.53 -11.97
C CYS A 94 2.73 -2.06 -11.28
N THR A 95 3.88 -2.51 -11.77
CA THR A 95 5.18 -2.20 -11.16
C THR A 95 5.69 -0.79 -11.43
N HIS A 96 4.92 0.05 -12.14
CA HIS A 96 5.21 1.48 -12.33
C HIS A 96 4.68 2.34 -11.17
N LEU A 97 3.36 2.47 -11.02
CA LEU A 97 2.69 3.31 -10.02
C LEU A 97 1.45 2.62 -9.44
N ASP A 98 1.53 1.33 -9.16
CA ASP A 98 0.54 0.51 -8.44
C ASP A 98 -0.88 0.50 -9.02
N CYS A 99 -1.07 0.92 -10.29
CA CYS A 99 -2.36 0.79 -10.98
C CYS A 99 -2.74 -0.69 -11.14
N THR A 100 -4.03 -1.01 -11.09
CA THR A 100 -4.51 -2.37 -11.33
C THR A 100 -4.42 -2.72 -12.81
N VAL A 101 -3.71 -3.81 -13.12
CA VAL A 101 -3.61 -4.34 -14.48
C VAL A 101 -4.83 -5.18 -14.84
N GLN A 102 -5.08 -5.35 -16.14
CA GLN A 102 -6.20 -6.11 -16.69
C GLN A 102 -5.71 -7.05 -17.78
N TYR A 103 -6.42 -8.16 -18.01
CA TYR A 103 -6.18 -9.02 -19.14
C TYR A 103 -6.90 -8.50 -20.39
N LYS A 104 -6.20 -8.46 -21.52
CA LYS A 104 -6.77 -8.14 -22.83
C LYS A 104 -6.80 -9.41 -23.69
N PRO A 105 -7.97 -10.04 -23.86
CA PRO A 105 -8.10 -11.27 -24.63
C PRO A 105 -7.68 -11.13 -26.10
N ASP A 106 -8.01 -10.00 -26.72
CA ASP A 106 -7.74 -9.72 -28.13
C ASP A 106 -6.24 -9.63 -28.43
N GLU A 107 -5.48 -9.05 -27.50
CA GLU A 107 -4.03 -8.89 -27.62
C GLU A 107 -3.25 -10.02 -26.91
N LYS A 108 -3.94 -10.90 -26.16
CA LYS A 108 -3.36 -11.99 -25.36
C LYS A 108 -2.23 -11.52 -24.44
N LEU A 109 -2.45 -10.39 -23.76
CA LEU A 109 -1.48 -9.78 -22.85
C LEU A 109 -2.14 -9.18 -21.61
N ILE A 110 -1.30 -8.86 -20.63
CA ILE A 110 -1.73 -8.12 -19.44
C ILE A 110 -1.39 -6.64 -19.67
N TRP A 111 -2.37 -5.76 -19.44
CA TRP A 111 -2.27 -4.35 -19.78
C TRP A 111 -2.59 -3.46 -18.59
N CYS A 112 -1.83 -2.37 -18.45
CA CYS A 112 -2.05 -1.32 -17.49
C CYS A 112 -2.55 -0.06 -18.21
N ALA A 113 -3.80 0.33 -17.94
CA ALA A 113 -4.44 1.47 -18.60
C ALA A 113 -3.80 2.82 -18.26
N CYS A 114 -3.18 2.95 -17.08
CA CYS A 114 -2.67 4.24 -16.59
C CYS A 114 -1.59 4.84 -17.51
N HIS A 115 -0.62 4.03 -17.91
CA HIS A 115 0.51 4.50 -18.73
C HIS A 115 0.87 3.51 -19.84
N ASN A 116 -0.13 2.73 -20.29
CA ASN A 116 0.01 1.76 -21.39
C ASN A 116 1.13 0.73 -21.16
N GLY A 117 1.39 0.36 -19.89
CA GLY A 117 2.31 -0.73 -19.56
C GLY A 117 1.75 -2.06 -20.06
N ARG A 118 2.59 -2.90 -20.67
CA ARG A 118 2.20 -4.18 -21.25
C ARG A 118 3.10 -5.28 -20.71
N TYR A 119 2.50 -6.40 -20.37
CA TYR A 119 3.18 -7.61 -19.90
C TYR A 119 2.71 -8.80 -20.71
N ASP A 120 3.61 -9.73 -20.96
CA ASP A 120 3.26 -11.01 -21.57
C ASP A 120 2.48 -11.92 -20.60
N LEU A 121 2.09 -13.10 -21.07
CA LEU A 121 1.39 -14.11 -20.27
C LEU A 121 2.29 -14.78 -19.20
N ASN A 122 3.57 -14.45 -19.13
CA ASN A 122 4.47 -14.85 -18.05
C ASN A 122 4.71 -13.74 -17.04
N GLY A 123 3.98 -12.62 -17.17
CA GLY A 123 4.11 -11.46 -16.30
C GLY A 123 5.33 -10.59 -16.60
N LYS A 124 6.14 -10.91 -17.64
CA LYS A 124 7.30 -10.13 -18.04
C LYS A 124 6.84 -8.86 -18.75
N ASN A 125 7.40 -7.72 -18.39
CA ASN A 125 7.08 -6.50 -19.09
C ASN A 125 7.68 -6.49 -20.50
N ILE A 126 6.88 -6.12 -21.50
CA ILE A 126 7.26 -6.10 -22.91
C ILE A 126 7.22 -4.69 -23.50
N SER A 127 6.47 -3.78 -22.91
CA SER A 127 6.47 -2.39 -23.33
C SER A 127 5.91 -1.44 -22.26
N GLY A 128 6.25 -0.16 -22.38
CA GLY A 128 5.80 0.88 -21.45
C GLY A 128 6.77 1.10 -20.27
N PRO A 129 6.38 1.95 -19.32
CA PRO A 129 7.25 2.37 -18.22
C PRO A 129 7.44 1.37 -17.07
N PRO A 130 6.71 0.25 -16.90
CA PRO A 130 6.93 -0.68 -15.80
C PRO A 130 8.36 -1.23 -15.78
N PRO A 131 9.12 -1.08 -14.67
CA PRO A 131 10.53 -1.47 -14.63
C PRO A 131 10.77 -2.96 -14.31
N ARG A 132 9.76 -3.68 -13.86
CA ARG A 132 9.88 -5.06 -13.36
C ARG A 132 8.70 -5.92 -13.83
N PRO A 133 8.86 -7.27 -13.88
CA PRO A 133 7.75 -8.18 -14.12
C PRO A 133 6.72 -8.13 -12.98
N LEU A 134 5.52 -8.63 -13.27
CA LEU A 134 4.50 -8.89 -12.25
C LEU A 134 4.95 -10.04 -11.35
N THR A 135 4.66 -9.96 -10.06
CA THR A 135 4.94 -11.04 -9.11
C THR A 135 4.00 -12.20 -9.35
N PRO A 136 4.50 -13.40 -9.64
CA PRO A 136 3.65 -14.58 -9.81
C PRO A 136 3.11 -15.06 -8.47
N PHE A 137 1.94 -15.70 -8.49
CA PHE A 137 1.38 -16.45 -7.39
C PHE A 137 1.44 -17.94 -7.69
N ASN A 138 1.55 -18.75 -6.63
CA ASN A 138 1.48 -20.19 -6.74
C ASN A 138 0.01 -20.62 -6.95
N LEU A 139 -0.22 -21.46 -7.96
CA LEU A 139 -1.52 -22.04 -8.27
C LEU A 139 -1.52 -23.53 -7.90
N THR A 140 -2.57 -23.95 -7.21
CA THR A 140 -2.83 -25.38 -6.93
C THR A 140 -4.29 -25.67 -7.29
N ILE A 141 -4.53 -26.78 -7.99
CA ILE A 141 -5.88 -27.26 -8.29
C ILE A 141 -6.14 -28.50 -7.45
N THR A 142 -7.13 -28.42 -6.59
CA THR A 142 -7.56 -29.53 -5.74
C THR A 142 -9.05 -29.76 -5.94
N ASN A 143 -9.45 -30.98 -6.30
CA ASN A 143 -10.86 -31.34 -6.57
C ASN A 143 -11.57 -30.40 -7.58
N GLY A 144 -10.82 -29.91 -8.59
CA GLY A 144 -11.35 -28.99 -9.60
C GLY A 144 -11.49 -27.54 -9.14
N GLU A 145 -11.09 -27.20 -7.91
CA GLU A 145 -11.05 -25.83 -7.39
C GLU A 145 -9.64 -25.25 -7.48
N ILE A 146 -9.59 -23.97 -7.84
CA ILE A 146 -8.35 -23.19 -7.93
C ILE A 146 -8.03 -22.56 -6.58
N PHE A 147 -6.85 -22.86 -6.06
CA PHE A 147 -6.27 -22.20 -4.89
C PHE A 147 -5.07 -21.39 -5.30
N VAL A 148 -5.00 -20.16 -4.77
CA VAL A 148 -3.88 -19.23 -5.01
C VAL A 148 -3.19 -18.93 -3.70
N SER A 149 -1.86 -19.01 -3.70
CA SER A 149 -0.99 -18.64 -2.57
C SER A 149 0.16 -17.75 -3.03
N LYS A 150 0.78 -17.05 -2.05
CA LYS A 150 2.02 -16.30 -2.28
C LYS A 150 3.20 -17.22 -2.40
#